data_3a86e7b705dc6d63b1841aba98e515f4
#
_entry.id   3a86e7b705dc6d63b1841aba98e515f4
#
_cell.length_a   1.000
_cell.length_b   1.000
_cell.length_c   1.000
_cell.angle_alpha   90.00
_cell.angle_beta   90.00
_cell.angle_gamma   90.00
#
_symmetry.space_group_name_H-M   'P 1'
#
loop_
_entity.id
_entity.type
_entity.pdbx_description
1 polymer ?
#
loop_
_entity_poly.entity_id
_entity_poly.type
_entity_poly.pdbx_seq_one_letter_code
_entity_poly.pdbx_strand_id
1 'polypeptide(L)'
;MKDEQLKSKTLVLFTAAILASIASGCSEKSPGTPTSPTTTGAPTQTTAAGKSAFPEPELDPKRFADRPCDLLKPAQLAELGEFDAPEPDNGAIGPSCGWGAKDVLKGTRYDITIYDDGSTIDTIIESVEGSPVVKETEISGYPAVSYDITDGKGTCSTAVGTSSVSAILVQVLNENEESSEWKDSCGASEKVAATVIGNLKG
;
A
#
# COMPACT_ATOMS: atom_id res chain seq x y z
N MET A 1 40.90 8.63 -32.68
CA MET A 1 41.30 7.32 -33.25
C MET A 1 40.27 6.33 -32.85
N LYS A 2 39.46 5.96 -33.88
CA LYS A 2 38.78 4.72 -34.21
C LYS A 2 37.77 4.24 -33.16
N ASP A 3 36.48 4.44 -33.32
CA ASP A 3 35.55 3.71 -34.22
C ASP A 3 35.64 2.18 -34.05
N GLU A 4 34.62 1.60 -33.48
CA GLU A 4 34.01 0.39 -34.08
C GLU A 4 32.52 0.27 -33.71
N GLN A 5 31.75 0.34 -34.74
CA GLN A 5 30.36 -0.06 -34.88
C GLN A 5 30.25 -1.60 -34.78
N LEU A 6 29.27 -2.12 -34.08
CA LEU A 6 28.74 -3.40 -34.52
C LEU A 6 27.21 -3.43 -34.36
N LYS A 7 26.58 -3.32 -35.52
CA LYS A 7 25.18 -3.61 -35.79
C LYS A 7 24.95 -5.11 -35.69
N SER A 8 23.88 -5.56 -35.05
CA SER A 8 23.20 -6.76 -35.49
C SER A 8 21.70 -6.60 -35.32
N LYS A 9 21.05 -6.48 -36.46
CA LYS A 9 19.61 -6.64 -36.65
C LYS A 9 19.33 -8.14 -36.75
N THR A 10 18.40 -8.64 -36.00
CA THR A 10 17.71 -9.87 -36.37
C THR A 10 16.22 -9.68 -36.15
N LEU A 11 15.55 -9.48 -37.27
CA LEU A 11 14.12 -9.46 -37.47
C LEU A 11 13.69 -10.92 -37.69
N VAL A 12 12.83 -11.43 -36.82
CA VAL A 12 12.12 -12.71 -37.12
C VAL A 12 10.63 -12.44 -37.03
N LEU A 13 10.03 -12.36 -38.23
CA LEU A 13 8.59 -12.53 -38.44
C LEU A 13 8.24 -13.98 -38.29
N PHE A 14 7.21 -14.30 -37.53
CA PHE A 14 6.41 -15.49 -37.73
C PHE A 14 4.94 -15.15 -37.75
N THR A 15 4.34 -15.50 -38.88
CA THR A 15 2.96 -15.31 -39.26
C THR A 15 2.09 -16.51 -38.85
N ALA A 16 0.86 -16.19 -38.39
CA ALA A 16 -0.45 -16.80 -38.73
C ALA A 16 -0.73 -18.28 -38.44
N ALA A 17 -1.85 -18.52 -37.75
CA ALA A 17 -3.12 -19.14 -38.25
C ALA A 17 -4.02 -19.50 -37.07
N ILE A 18 -5.16 -18.88 -36.93
CA ILE A 18 -6.55 -19.32 -37.21
C ILE A 18 -6.90 -20.72 -36.67
N LEU A 19 -7.87 -20.79 -35.75
CA LEU A 19 -9.09 -21.59 -35.90
C LEU A 19 -10.13 -21.26 -34.82
N ALA A 20 -11.30 -20.87 -35.30
CA ALA A 20 -12.54 -20.69 -34.57
C ALA A 20 -13.16 -22.03 -34.18
N SER A 21 -13.77 -22.11 -32.99
CA SER A 21 -14.78 -23.13 -32.71
C SER A 21 -15.87 -22.55 -31.82
N ILE A 22 -17.03 -22.42 -32.41
CA ILE A 22 -18.32 -22.07 -31.86
C ILE A 22 -18.91 -23.34 -31.20
N ALA A 23 -19.39 -23.27 -29.98
CA ALA A 23 -20.34 -24.24 -29.46
C ALA A 23 -21.38 -23.54 -28.60
N SER A 24 -22.56 -23.40 -29.16
CA SER A 24 -23.82 -23.03 -28.53
C SER A 24 -24.28 -24.13 -27.58
N GLY A 25 -24.74 -23.78 -26.42
CA GLY A 25 -25.42 -24.66 -25.48
C GLY A 25 -26.51 -23.92 -24.76
N CYS A 26 -27.73 -23.92 -25.33
CA CYS A 26 -28.97 -23.62 -24.60
C CYS A 26 -29.34 -24.81 -23.75
N SER A 27 -29.76 -24.61 -22.51
CA SER A 27 -30.62 -25.54 -21.80
C SER A 27 -31.40 -24.80 -20.69
N GLU A 28 -32.63 -24.67 -20.92
CA GLU A 28 -33.90 -25.08 -20.31
C GLU A 28 -34.18 -24.58 -18.89
N LYS A 29 -35.23 -23.74 -18.86
CA LYS A 29 -36.04 -23.38 -17.68
C LYS A 29 -36.83 -24.58 -17.20
N SER A 30 -36.77 -24.87 -15.91
CA SER A 30 -37.76 -25.70 -15.21
C SER A 30 -38.42 -24.87 -14.09
N PRO A 31 -39.74 -24.82 -14.01
CA PRO A 31 -40.46 -24.10 -12.94
C PRO A 31 -40.65 -25.03 -11.74
N GLY A 32 -40.05 -24.69 -10.63
CA GLY A 32 -40.27 -25.35 -9.34
C GLY A 32 -40.90 -24.41 -8.34
N THR A 33 -42.04 -24.81 -7.82
CA THR A 33 -42.88 -24.15 -6.82
C THR A 33 -42.14 -23.93 -5.49
N PRO A 34 -42.31 -22.79 -4.79
CA PRO A 34 -41.69 -22.54 -3.51
C PRO A 34 -42.46 -23.22 -2.38
N THR A 35 -41.75 -24.02 -1.58
CA THR A 35 -42.24 -24.47 -0.26
C THR A 35 -41.32 -23.87 0.80
N SER A 36 -41.85 -22.96 1.63
CA SER A 36 -41.16 -22.46 2.82
C SER A 36 -41.08 -23.53 3.90
N PRO A 37 -39.95 -23.64 4.59
CA PRO A 37 -39.96 -23.85 6.02
C PRO A 37 -39.23 -22.70 6.73
N THR A 38 -39.95 -22.12 7.67
CA THR A 38 -39.43 -21.27 8.73
C THR A 38 -38.44 -22.06 9.56
N THR A 39 -37.17 -21.62 9.56
CA THR A 39 -36.24 -22.04 10.61
C THR A 39 -35.40 -20.84 10.99
N THR A 40 -35.59 -20.40 12.22
CA THR A 40 -34.78 -19.39 12.90
C THR A 40 -33.34 -19.91 12.99
N GLY A 41 -32.48 -19.41 12.16
CA GLY A 41 -31.05 -19.61 12.19
C GLY A 41 -30.40 -18.25 12.15
N ALA A 42 -29.56 -17.95 13.12
CA ALA A 42 -28.75 -16.73 13.15
C ALA A 42 -28.00 -16.57 11.83
N PRO A 43 -27.85 -15.35 11.29
CA PRO A 43 -27.08 -15.13 10.09
C PRO A 43 -25.60 -15.42 10.39
N THR A 44 -25.12 -16.57 9.94
CA THR A 44 -23.69 -16.76 9.70
C THR A 44 -23.38 -15.82 8.55
N GLN A 45 -22.72 -14.70 8.83
CA GLN A 45 -22.15 -13.85 7.81
C GLN A 45 -21.07 -14.66 7.07
N THR A 46 -21.46 -15.20 5.93
CA THR A 46 -20.49 -15.65 4.93
C THR A 46 -19.83 -14.39 4.42
N THR A 47 -18.63 -14.14 4.87
CA THR A 47 -17.77 -13.05 4.36
C THR A 47 -17.54 -13.34 2.88
N ALA A 48 -18.20 -12.59 2.01
CA ALA A 48 -17.83 -12.50 0.61
C ALA A 48 -16.42 -11.91 0.57
N ALA A 49 -15.47 -12.61 -0.04
CA ALA A 49 -14.15 -12.09 -0.32
C ALA A 49 -14.29 -10.78 -1.10
N GLY A 50 -13.72 -9.68 -0.58
CA GLY A 50 -13.46 -8.48 -1.33
C GLY A 50 -14.24 -7.25 -0.91
N LYS A 51 -13.92 -6.64 0.19
CA LYS A 51 -13.73 -5.20 0.45
C LYS A 51 -13.40 -5.04 1.93
N SER A 52 -12.26 -4.39 2.20
CA SER A 52 -11.89 -4.03 3.57
C SER A 52 -12.99 -3.17 4.18
N ALA A 53 -13.45 -3.55 5.37
CA ALA A 53 -14.41 -2.75 6.11
C ALA A 53 -13.67 -1.58 6.77
N PHE A 54 -14.17 -0.36 6.60
CA PHE A 54 -13.58 0.82 7.22
C PHE A 54 -14.30 1.15 8.52
N PRO A 55 -13.56 1.57 9.57
CA PRO A 55 -14.16 2.10 10.77
C PRO A 55 -14.77 3.47 10.53
N GLU A 56 -15.73 3.85 11.35
CA GLU A 56 -16.26 5.20 11.37
C GLU A 56 -15.53 6.06 12.43
N PRO A 57 -15.19 7.33 12.11
CA PRO A 57 -15.37 7.95 10.80
C PRO A 57 -14.28 7.55 9.79
N GLU A 58 -14.60 7.51 8.50
CA GLU A 58 -13.58 7.49 7.45
C GLU A 58 -12.71 8.75 7.55
N LEU A 59 -11.41 8.60 7.24
CA LEU A 59 -10.45 9.71 7.33
C LEU A 59 -10.09 10.22 5.95
N ASP A 60 -9.98 11.55 5.83
CA ASP A 60 -9.56 12.20 4.59
C ASP A 60 -8.13 12.77 4.73
N PRO A 61 -7.11 12.06 4.20
CA PRO A 61 -5.73 12.56 4.20
C PRO A 61 -5.51 13.68 3.19
N LYS A 62 -6.38 13.83 2.16
CA LYS A 62 -6.24 14.86 1.11
C LYS A 62 -6.34 16.28 1.66
N ARG A 63 -6.90 16.48 2.85
CA ARG A 63 -6.85 17.77 3.56
C ARG A 63 -5.42 18.26 3.86
N PHE A 64 -4.43 17.37 3.76
CA PHE A 64 -3.00 17.68 3.90
C PHE A 64 -2.27 17.75 2.56
N ALA A 65 -2.94 17.58 1.41
CA ALA A 65 -2.29 17.53 0.09
C ALA A 65 -1.38 18.74 -0.20
N ASP A 66 -1.80 19.94 0.18
CA ASP A 66 -1.00 21.17 0.00
C ASP A 66 0.11 21.34 1.05
N ARG A 67 0.12 20.53 2.09
CA ARG A 67 1.07 20.60 3.21
C ARG A 67 1.32 19.21 3.80
N PRO A 68 1.83 18.27 3.02
CA PRO A 68 1.99 16.88 3.44
C PRO A 68 2.92 16.71 4.65
N CYS A 69 3.82 17.66 4.88
CA CYS A 69 4.71 17.64 6.03
C CYS A 69 3.99 17.88 7.39
N ASP A 70 2.76 18.40 7.37
CA ASP A 70 1.95 18.54 8.59
C ASP A 70 1.32 17.21 9.06
N LEU A 71 1.50 16.12 8.30
CA LEU A 71 1.08 14.77 8.71
C LEU A 71 1.80 14.28 9.96
N LEU A 72 3.03 14.76 10.23
CA LEU A 72 3.74 14.58 11.50
C LEU A 72 4.01 15.91 12.17
N LYS A 73 3.69 16.00 13.47
CA LYS A 73 3.94 17.20 14.27
C LYS A 73 5.40 17.26 14.71
N PRO A 74 5.99 18.47 14.91
CA PRO A 74 7.39 18.60 15.32
C PRO A 74 7.75 17.82 16.60
N ALA A 75 6.83 17.75 17.58
CA ALA A 75 7.05 16.99 18.81
C ALA A 75 7.13 15.47 18.55
N GLN A 76 6.34 14.95 17.61
CA GLN A 76 6.36 13.54 17.22
C GLN A 76 7.64 13.20 16.47
N LEU A 77 8.11 14.10 15.60
CA LEU A 77 9.39 13.96 14.91
C LEU A 77 10.55 13.91 15.89
N ALA A 78 10.55 14.77 16.94
CA ALA A 78 11.58 14.78 17.97
C ALA A 78 11.68 13.46 18.75
N GLU A 79 10.60 12.67 18.84
CA GLU A 79 10.58 11.33 19.42
C GLU A 79 11.16 10.26 18.49
N LEU A 80 11.19 10.49 17.17
CA LEU A 80 11.70 9.57 16.17
C LEU A 80 13.19 9.78 15.89
N GLY A 81 13.74 10.98 16.14
CA GLY A 81 15.14 11.29 15.94
C GLY A 81 15.43 12.75 15.58
N GLU A 82 16.63 12.99 15.07
CA GLU A 82 17.04 14.28 14.54
C GLU A 82 16.99 14.26 13.00
N PHE A 83 16.27 15.20 12.43
CA PHE A 83 16.04 15.29 10.99
C PHE A 83 16.56 16.60 10.41
N ASP A 84 16.88 16.58 9.13
CA ASP A 84 17.03 17.78 8.31
C ASP A 84 15.66 18.44 8.08
N ALA A 85 15.65 19.57 7.36
CA ALA A 85 14.40 20.22 6.98
C ALA A 85 13.52 19.25 6.18
N PRO A 86 12.20 19.20 6.46
CA PRO A 86 11.30 18.31 5.73
C PRO A 86 11.26 18.65 4.24
N GLU A 87 11.18 17.63 3.41
CA GLU A 87 11.18 17.74 1.95
C GLU A 87 9.80 17.39 1.40
N PRO A 88 8.93 18.39 1.12
CA PRO A 88 7.68 18.12 0.43
C PRO A 88 7.93 17.79 -1.04
N ASP A 89 7.20 16.82 -1.58
CA ASP A 89 7.25 16.42 -2.97
C ASP A 89 5.84 16.10 -3.50
N ASN A 90 5.68 16.05 -4.81
CA ASN A 90 4.43 15.68 -5.47
C ASN A 90 4.75 14.68 -6.58
N GLY A 91 4.91 13.43 -6.19
CA GLY A 91 5.26 12.32 -7.08
C GLY A 91 4.07 11.73 -7.84
N ALA A 92 4.34 10.64 -8.55
CA ALA A 92 3.34 9.96 -9.37
C ALA A 92 2.20 9.33 -8.56
N ILE A 93 2.45 8.97 -7.31
CA ILE A 93 1.44 8.38 -6.40
C ILE A 93 0.59 9.49 -5.75
N GLY A 94 1.20 10.64 -5.48
CA GLY A 94 0.54 11.78 -4.87
C GLY A 94 1.47 12.62 -4.00
N PRO A 95 0.91 13.60 -3.26
CA PRO A 95 1.67 14.48 -2.38
C PRO A 95 2.36 13.70 -1.26
N SER A 96 3.61 14.05 -0.98
CA SER A 96 4.43 13.38 0.02
C SER A 96 5.30 14.35 0.82
N CYS A 97 5.81 13.87 1.95
CA CYS A 97 6.87 14.54 2.70
C CYS A 97 7.89 13.52 3.18
N GLY A 98 9.17 13.86 2.99
CA GLY A 98 10.31 13.10 3.48
C GLY A 98 11.00 13.81 4.64
N TRP A 99 11.46 13.03 5.62
CA TRP A 99 12.29 13.48 6.73
C TRP A 99 13.58 12.66 6.73
N GLY A 100 14.63 13.22 6.15
CA GLY A 100 15.97 12.63 6.13
C GLY A 100 16.64 12.78 7.51
N ALA A 101 17.25 11.70 8.01
CA ALA A 101 18.02 11.76 9.24
C ALA A 101 19.26 12.66 9.05
N LYS A 102 19.61 13.50 10.03
CA LYS A 102 20.83 14.31 10.01
C LYS A 102 22.12 13.48 9.90
N ASP A 103 22.14 12.32 10.54
CA ASP A 103 23.20 11.32 10.38
C ASP A 103 22.61 10.13 9.64
N VAL A 104 22.76 10.11 8.32
CA VAL A 104 22.20 9.08 7.43
C VAL A 104 22.69 7.67 7.75
N LEU A 105 23.86 7.53 8.36
CA LEU A 105 24.44 6.23 8.71
C LEU A 105 23.93 5.70 10.07
N LYS A 106 23.22 6.53 10.83
CA LYS A 106 22.74 6.15 12.17
C LYS A 106 21.25 6.31 12.35
N GLY A 107 20.67 7.26 11.64
CA GLY A 107 19.26 7.58 11.77
C GLY A 107 18.38 6.91 10.72
N THR A 108 17.09 7.03 10.90
CA THR A 108 16.06 6.50 10.00
C THR A 108 15.48 7.62 9.17
N ARG A 109 15.36 7.42 7.86
CA ARG A 109 14.55 8.26 6.98
C ARG A 109 13.10 7.76 7.00
N TYR A 110 12.16 8.70 7.04
CA TYR A 110 10.74 8.44 6.87
C TYR A 110 10.20 9.22 5.70
N ASP A 111 9.39 8.58 4.88
CA ASP A 111 8.62 9.22 3.81
C ASP A 111 7.15 8.86 3.98
N ILE A 112 6.27 9.87 3.89
CA ILE A 112 4.83 9.67 3.97
C ILE A 112 4.20 10.22 2.71
N THR A 113 3.42 9.38 2.02
CA THR A 113 2.71 9.73 0.78
C THR A 113 1.21 9.60 0.97
N ILE A 114 0.45 10.55 0.46
CA ILE A 114 -1.01 10.48 0.34
C ILE A 114 -1.31 9.91 -1.04
N TYR A 115 -2.02 8.78 -1.12
CA TYR A 115 -2.45 8.27 -2.42
C TYR A 115 -3.50 9.19 -3.05
N ASP A 116 -3.22 9.68 -4.26
CA ASP A 116 -4.10 10.51 -5.06
C ASP A 116 -4.26 10.00 -6.50
N ASP A 117 -3.74 8.82 -6.78
CA ASP A 117 -3.80 8.12 -8.07
C ASP A 117 -5.03 7.22 -8.22
N GLY A 118 -5.90 7.19 -7.22
CA GLY A 118 -7.09 6.34 -7.16
C GLY A 118 -6.85 4.96 -6.54
N SER A 119 -5.65 4.67 -6.04
CA SER A 119 -5.35 3.43 -5.33
C SER A 119 -6.14 3.34 -4.03
N THR A 120 -6.72 2.17 -3.79
CA THR A 120 -7.38 1.80 -2.53
C THR A 120 -6.53 0.79 -1.79
N ILE A 121 -6.81 0.55 -0.50
CA ILE A 121 -6.05 -0.44 0.26
C ILE A 121 -6.16 -1.83 -0.38
N ASP A 122 -7.32 -2.21 -0.93
CA ASP A 122 -7.51 -3.50 -1.58
C ASP A 122 -6.61 -3.63 -2.82
N THR A 123 -6.55 -2.58 -3.67
CA THR A 123 -5.67 -2.59 -4.86
C THR A 123 -4.18 -2.56 -4.49
N ILE A 124 -3.82 -1.93 -3.38
CA ILE A 124 -2.44 -1.94 -2.88
C ILE A 124 -2.08 -3.34 -2.39
N ILE A 125 -2.94 -3.99 -1.60
CA ILE A 125 -2.74 -5.37 -1.13
C ILE A 125 -2.51 -6.31 -2.34
N GLU A 126 -3.39 -6.25 -3.34
CA GLU A 126 -3.25 -7.04 -4.58
C GLU A 126 -1.92 -6.76 -5.30
N SER A 127 -1.46 -5.50 -5.32
CA SER A 127 -0.23 -5.10 -6.03
C SER A 127 1.05 -5.60 -5.36
N VAL A 128 1.02 -5.86 -4.06
CA VAL A 128 2.18 -6.33 -3.28
C VAL A 128 2.16 -7.83 -3.01
N GLU A 129 1.12 -8.54 -3.47
CA GLU A 129 1.05 -10.00 -3.41
C GLU A 129 2.31 -10.62 -4.03
N GLY A 130 2.91 -11.57 -3.33
CA GLY A 130 4.12 -12.24 -3.80
C GLY A 130 5.43 -11.52 -3.48
N SER A 131 5.40 -10.34 -2.86
CA SER A 131 6.61 -9.74 -2.30
C SER A 131 7.18 -10.64 -1.18
N PRO A 132 8.51 -10.67 -0.98
CA PRO A 132 9.14 -11.50 0.04
C PRO A 132 8.61 -11.27 1.45
N VAL A 133 8.23 -10.04 1.78
CA VAL A 133 7.58 -9.68 3.04
C VAL A 133 6.24 -9.03 2.72
N VAL A 134 5.15 -9.65 3.17
CA VAL A 134 3.79 -9.10 3.11
C VAL A 134 3.08 -9.51 4.38
N LYS A 135 2.47 -8.54 5.06
CA LYS A 135 1.69 -8.75 6.27
C LYS A 135 0.48 -7.83 6.26
N GLU A 136 -0.70 -8.39 6.01
CA GLU A 136 -1.94 -7.69 6.24
C GLU A 136 -2.17 -7.53 7.75
N THR A 137 -2.62 -6.34 8.15
CA THR A 137 -2.79 -5.95 9.55
C THR A 137 -3.82 -4.83 9.67
N GLU A 138 -3.99 -4.32 10.87
CA GLU A 138 -4.78 -3.12 11.17
C GLU A 138 -3.92 -2.10 11.91
N ILE A 139 -3.95 -0.86 11.47
CA ILE A 139 -3.30 0.27 12.14
C ILE A 139 -4.37 1.17 12.76
N SER A 140 -4.43 1.20 14.09
CA SER A 140 -5.43 1.98 14.83
C SER A 140 -6.88 1.68 14.43
N GLY A 141 -7.15 0.43 13.99
CA GLY A 141 -8.45 -0.07 13.53
C GLY A 141 -8.69 0.09 12.03
N TYR A 142 -7.76 0.67 11.27
CA TYR A 142 -7.86 0.82 9.82
C TYR A 142 -7.11 -0.30 9.10
N PRO A 143 -7.67 -0.87 8.01
CA PRO A 143 -7.02 -1.94 7.27
C PRO A 143 -5.68 -1.45 6.70
N ALA A 144 -4.65 -2.30 6.80
CA ALA A 144 -3.30 -1.95 6.42
C ALA A 144 -2.54 -3.16 5.87
N VAL A 145 -1.48 -2.89 5.11
CA VAL A 145 -0.51 -3.88 4.68
C VAL A 145 0.90 -3.34 4.86
N SER A 146 1.74 -4.11 5.55
CA SER A 146 3.18 -3.86 5.62
C SER A 146 3.89 -4.79 4.65
N TYR A 147 4.80 -4.25 3.85
CA TYR A 147 5.48 -5.03 2.81
C TYR A 147 6.89 -4.53 2.54
N ASP A 148 7.74 -5.44 2.09
CA ASP A 148 9.06 -5.15 1.58
C ASP A 148 9.41 -6.11 0.42
N ILE A 149 10.12 -5.59 -0.59
CA ILE A 149 10.51 -6.35 -1.78
C ILE A 149 11.83 -7.13 -1.57
N THR A 150 12.42 -7.03 -0.38
CA THR A 150 13.66 -7.71 0.01
C THR A 150 13.41 -8.63 1.21
N ASP A 151 13.96 -8.35 2.36
CA ASP A 151 13.91 -9.21 3.55
C ASP A 151 13.28 -8.52 4.79
N GLY A 152 12.75 -7.31 4.62
CA GLY A 152 12.14 -6.52 5.69
C GLY A 152 13.13 -5.88 6.65
N LYS A 153 14.43 -5.83 6.27
CA LYS A 153 15.47 -5.19 7.06
C LYS A 153 15.97 -3.92 6.38
N GLY A 154 16.16 -2.90 7.17
CA GLY A 154 16.58 -1.58 6.69
C GLY A 154 15.48 -0.83 5.94
N THR A 155 14.56 -1.51 5.27
CA THR A 155 13.43 -0.92 4.55
C THR A 155 12.13 -1.64 4.86
N CYS A 156 11.04 -0.91 4.91
CA CYS A 156 9.67 -1.44 4.86
C CYS A 156 8.67 -0.33 4.54
N SER A 157 7.61 -0.71 3.89
CA SER A 157 6.47 0.16 3.56
C SER A 157 5.23 -0.33 4.30
N THR A 158 4.47 0.60 4.88
CA THR A 158 3.15 0.31 5.46
C THR A 158 2.10 1.20 4.79
N ALA A 159 1.21 0.60 4.02
CA ALA A 159 0.04 1.28 3.48
C ALA A 159 -1.14 1.11 4.44
N VAL A 160 -1.90 2.18 4.64
CA VAL A 160 -3.11 2.18 5.49
C VAL A 160 -4.27 2.77 4.71
N GLY A 161 -5.33 1.99 4.53
CA GLY A 161 -6.58 2.48 3.99
C GLY A 161 -7.26 3.41 4.99
N THR A 162 -7.52 4.64 4.59
CA THR A 162 -8.14 5.66 5.45
C THR A 162 -9.63 5.82 5.19
N SER A 163 -10.06 5.39 4.01
CA SER A 163 -11.45 5.28 3.58
C SER A 163 -11.56 4.28 2.42
N SER A 164 -12.76 4.07 1.93
CA SER A 164 -13.02 3.21 0.76
C SER A 164 -12.34 3.70 -0.54
N VAL A 165 -11.82 4.93 -0.57
CA VAL A 165 -11.23 5.58 -1.76
C VAL A 165 -9.93 6.33 -1.46
N SER A 166 -9.37 6.16 -0.28
CA SER A 166 -8.15 6.86 0.15
C SER A 166 -7.23 5.97 0.95
N ALA A 167 -5.94 6.17 0.80
CA ALA A 167 -4.90 5.51 1.58
C ALA A 167 -3.71 6.46 1.82
N ILE A 168 -2.88 6.11 2.79
CA ILE A 168 -1.56 6.69 3.00
C ILE A 168 -0.51 5.59 2.91
N LEU A 169 0.71 5.96 2.56
CA LEU A 169 1.88 5.09 2.58
C LEU A 169 2.92 5.70 3.50
N VAL A 170 3.45 4.90 4.41
CA VAL A 170 4.61 5.24 5.24
C VAL A 170 5.76 4.33 4.85
N GLN A 171 6.87 4.91 4.47
CA GLN A 171 8.08 4.19 4.11
C GLN A 171 9.20 4.51 5.09
N VAL A 172 9.99 3.50 5.40
CA VAL A 172 11.16 3.58 6.27
C VAL A 172 12.39 3.15 5.51
N LEU A 173 13.46 3.91 5.66
CA LEU A 173 14.81 3.53 5.22
C LEU A 173 15.79 3.79 6.36
N ASN A 174 16.50 2.75 6.79
CA ASN A 174 17.56 2.81 7.79
C ASN A 174 18.75 1.97 7.33
N GLU A 175 19.94 2.54 7.33
CA GLU A 175 21.18 1.86 6.92
C GLU A 175 22.00 1.34 8.11
N ASN A 176 21.58 1.62 9.35
CA ASN A 176 22.27 1.18 10.54
C ASN A 176 21.83 -0.22 10.97
N GLU A 177 22.54 -1.25 10.55
CA GLU A 177 22.27 -2.66 10.85
C GLU A 177 22.21 -2.98 12.36
N GLU A 178 22.80 -2.13 13.20
CA GLU A 178 22.79 -2.32 14.65
C GLU A 178 21.52 -1.77 15.31
N SER A 179 20.78 -0.87 14.63
CA SER A 179 19.58 -0.25 15.16
C SER A 179 18.41 -1.23 15.29
N SER A 180 17.47 -0.91 16.17
CA SER A 180 16.21 -1.63 16.30
C SER A 180 15.32 -1.44 15.06
N GLU A 181 15.33 -0.24 14.49
CA GLU A 181 14.55 0.15 13.33
C GLU A 181 15.03 -0.58 12.05
N TRP A 182 16.32 -0.87 11.92
CA TRP A 182 16.83 -1.68 10.82
C TRP A 182 16.35 -3.13 10.93
N LYS A 183 16.36 -3.69 12.15
CA LYS A 183 15.98 -5.10 12.41
C LYS A 183 14.47 -5.31 12.29
N ASP A 184 13.68 -4.30 12.55
CA ASP A 184 12.22 -4.30 12.51
C ASP A 184 11.70 -3.05 11.79
N SER A 185 12.03 -2.92 10.51
CA SER A 185 11.65 -1.76 9.70
C SER A 185 10.14 -1.68 9.48
N CYS A 186 9.47 -2.84 9.40
CA CYS A 186 8.01 -2.87 9.31
C CYS A 186 7.36 -2.39 10.60
N GLY A 187 7.84 -2.79 11.77
CA GLY A 187 7.36 -2.25 13.05
C GLY A 187 7.60 -0.74 13.19
N ALA A 188 8.73 -0.24 12.66
CA ALA A 188 9.01 1.19 12.62
C ALA A 188 8.03 1.95 11.72
N SER A 189 7.74 1.44 10.51
CA SER A 189 6.75 2.07 9.60
C SER A 189 5.33 1.98 10.16
N GLU A 190 4.92 0.86 10.76
CA GLU A 190 3.63 0.69 11.43
C GLU A 190 3.43 1.70 12.58
N LYS A 191 4.48 1.95 13.38
CA LYS A 191 4.44 2.93 14.48
C LYS A 191 4.21 4.35 13.96
N VAL A 192 4.91 4.75 12.91
CA VAL A 192 4.71 6.07 12.29
C VAL A 192 3.34 6.16 11.64
N ALA A 193 2.89 5.12 10.96
CA ALA A 193 1.54 5.05 10.38
C ALA A 193 0.46 5.24 11.45
N ALA A 194 0.60 4.59 12.61
CA ALA A 194 -0.33 4.79 13.73
C ALA A 194 -0.36 6.24 14.23
N THR A 195 0.80 6.92 14.26
CA THR A 195 0.89 8.34 14.62
C THR A 195 0.16 9.22 13.61
N VAL A 196 0.35 8.96 12.31
CA VAL A 196 -0.35 9.69 11.23
C VAL A 196 -1.86 9.47 11.30
N ILE A 197 -2.32 8.23 11.48
CA ILE A 197 -3.75 7.95 11.67
C ILE A 197 -4.31 8.70 12.88
N GLY A 198 -3.56 8.79 13.98
CA GLY A 198 -3.91 9.62 15.14
C GLY A 198 -4.09 11.10 14.79
N ASN A 199 -3.19 11.67 13.96
CA ASN A 199 -3.27 13.05 13.49
C ASN A 199 -4.43 13.28 12.51
N LEU A 200 -4.79 12.26 11.73
CA LEU A 200 -5.95 12.31 10.84
C LEU A 200 -7.28 12.26 11.60
N LYS A 201 -7.31 11.67 12.78
CA LYS A 201 -8.51 11.66 13.65
C LYS A 201 -8.78 13.01 14.33
N GLY A 202 -7.76 13.84 14.54
CA GLY A 202 -7.85 15.18 15.14
C GLY A 202 -7.29 15.27 16.53
#